data_63ec4c0684018d8672c93f176a8cee50
#
_entry.id   63ec4c0684018d8672c93f176a8cee50
#
_cell.length_a   1.000
_cell.length_b   1.000
_cell.length_c   1.000
_cell.angle_alpha   90.00
_cell.angle_beta   90.00
_cell.angle_gamma   90.00
#
_symmetry.space_group_name_H-M   'P 1'
#
loop_
_entity.id
_entity.type
_entity.pdbx_description
1 polymer ?
#
loop_
_entity_poly.entity_id
_entity_poly.type
_entity_poly.pdbx_seq_one_letter_code
_entity_poly.pdbx_strand_id
1 'polypeptide(L)' 'MEIAARDEEETIVLTRKNGEETLALIFNCSSSARMFNEYAQKYDLLRENPFDGKIEGLDAAVIVL' A
#
# COMPACT_ATOMS: atom_id res chain seq x y z
N MET A 1 9.15 -11.48 5.42
CA MET A 1 8.68 -10.40 4.53
C MET A 1 8.22 -11.02 3.22
N GLU A 2 7.07 -10.60 2.75
CA GLU A 2 6.53 -11.06 1.48
C GLU A 2 6.52 -9.91 0.48
N ILE A 3 6.81 -10.22 -0.77
CA ILE A 3 6.83 -9.24 -1.85
C ILE A 3 5.88 -9.72 -2.93
N ALA A 4 4.92 -8.87 -3.31
CA ALA A 4 4.02 -9.13 -4.42
C ALA A 4 4.13 -7.97 -5.43
N ALA A 5 4.49 -8.29 -6.65
CA ALA A 5 4.56 -7.30 -7.72
C ALA A 5 3.38 -7.52 -8.67
N ARG A 6 2.71 -6.43 -9.03
CA ARG A 6 1.63 -6.44 -10.02
C ARG A 6 2.12 -5.71 -11.24
N ASP A 7 2.80 -6.43 -12.13
CA ASP A 7 3.48 -5.82 -13.28
C ASP A 7 2.54 -5.05 -14.20
N GLU A 8 1.32 -5.55 -14.40
CA GLU A 8 0.34 -4.87 -15.25
C GLU A 8 -0.10 -3.53 -14.68
N GLU A 9 -0.09 -3.40 -13.35
CA GLU A 9 -0.46 -2.17 -12.67
C GLU A 9 0.75 -1.34 -12.29
N GLU A 10 1.94 -1.85 -12.49
CA GLU A 10 3.21 -1.22 -12.11
C GLU A 10 3.24 -0.90 -10.61
N THR A 11 2.76 -1.83 -9.79
CA THR A 11 2.71 -1.66 -8.35
C THR A 11 3.44 -2.78 -7.63
N ILE A 12 3.96 -2.47 -6.44
CA ILE A 12 4.65 -3.43 -5.58
C ILE A 12 4.05 -3.34 -4.19
N VAL A 13 3.74 -4.49 -3.60
CA VAL A 13 3.28 -4.57 -2.22
C VAL A 13 4.26 -5.42 -1.43
N LEU A 14 4.86 -4.83 -0.41
CA LEU A 14 5.71 -5.55 0.54
C LEU A 14 4.94 -5.74 1.84
N THR A 15 4.79 -6.97 2.29
CA THR A 15 4.15 -7.26 3.55
C THR A 15 5.22 -7.62 4.58
N ARG A 16 5.25 -6.92 5.68
CA ARG A 16 6.22 -7.14 6.74
C ARG A 16 5.50 -7.31 8.08
N LYS A 17 5.85 -8.39 8.79
CA LYS A 17 5.34 -8.63 10.12
C LYS A 17 6.37 -8.15 11.14
N ASN A 18 5.92 -7.36 12.10
CA ASN A 18 6.76 -6.83 13.17
C ASN A 18 6.04 -7.05 14.50
N GLY A 19 6.40 -8.14 15.19
CA GLY A 19 5.69 -8.53 16.41
C GLY A 19 4.27 -8.96 16.09
N GLU A 20 3.29 -8.34 16.72
CA GLU A 20 1.86 -8.61 16.48
C GLU A 20 1.29 -7.74 15.37
N GLU A 21 2.09 -6.81 14.86
CA GLU A 21 1.64 -5.87 13.85
C GLU A 21 2.12 -6.31 12.47
N THR A 22 1.25 -6.21 11.49
CA THR A 22 1.60 -6.48 10.09
C THR A 22 1.42 -5.20 9.29
N LEU A 23 2.45 -4.85 8.52
CA LEU A 23 2.43 -3.66 7.68
C LEU A 23 2.45 -4.06 6.20
N ALA A 24 1.67 -3.37 5.40
CA ALA A 24 1.74 -3.46 3.95
C ALA A 24 2.33 -2.15 3.42
N LEU A 25 3.49 -2.26 2.77
CA LEU A 25 4.12 -1.12 2.12
C LEU A 25 3.78 -1.21 0.64
N ILE A 26 3.04 -0.24 0.15
CA ILE A 26 2.52 -0.24 -1.22
C ILE A 26 3.19 0.86 -2.01
N PHE A 27 3.78 0.50 -3.15
CA PHE A 27 4.47 1.45 -4.02
C PHE A 27 3.76 1.47 -5.38
N ASN A 28 3.25 2.62 -5.76
CA ASN A 28 2.69 2.82 -7.08
C ASN A 28 3.77 3.42 -7.98
N CYS A 29 4.38 2.58 -8.80
CA CYS A 29 5.46 3.00 -9.70
C CYS A 29 4.92 3.48 -11.06
N SER A 30 3.59 3.46 -11.24
CA SER A 30 2.99 3.98 -12.48
C SER A 30 2.82 5.49 -12.40
N SER A 31 2.53 6.12 -13.53
CA SER A 31 2.23 7.54 -13.58
C SER A 31 0.76 7.85 -13.31
N SER A 32 -0.05 6.82 -13.09
CA SER A 32 -1.50 6.95 -12.86
C SER A 32 -1.87 6.46 -11.48
N ALA A 33 -2.96 6.99 -10.93
CA ALA A 33 -3.49 6.50 -9.66
C ALA A 33 -3.94 5.05 -9.76
N ARG A 34 -3.79 4.30 -8.68
CA ARG A 34 -4.22 2.91 -8.59
C ARG A 34 -5.07 2.70 -7.36
N MET A 35 -6.04 1.80 -7.44
CA MET A 35 -6.96 1.51 -6.35
C MET A 35 -6.55 0.22 -5.63
N PHE A 36 -6.59 0.27 -4.31
CA PHE A 36 -6.28 -0.86 -3.42
C PHE A 36 -7.43 -1.01 -2.43
N ASN A 37 -8.60 -1.43 -2.92
CA ASN A 37 -9.81 -1.50 -2.11
C ASN A 37 -9.70 -2.45 -0.92
N GLU A 38 -8.86 -3.48 -1.04
CA GLU A 38 -8.62 -4.43 0.05
C GLU A 38 -8.02 -3.78 1.30
N TYR A 39 -7.39 -2.63 1.16
CA TYR A 39 -6.78 -1.90 2.27
C TYR A 39 -7.57 -0.65 2.66
N ALA A 40 -8.69 -0.39 2.01
CA ALA A 40 -9.49 0.80 2.32
C ALA A 40 -9.94 0.80 3.78
N GLN A 41 -9.92 1.99 4.40
CA GLN A 41 -10.28 2.22 5.81
C GLN A 41 -9.29 1.68 6.83
N LYS A 42 -8.24 0.99 6.42
CA LYS A 42 -7.14 0.65 7.32
C LYS A 42 -6.27 1.88 7.53
N TYR A 43 -5.52 1.91 8.63
CA TYR A 43 -4.73 3.09 8.94
C TYR A 43 -3.50 3.22 8.06
N ASP A 44 -3.29 4.42 7.50
CA ASP A 44 -2.13 4.75 6.67
C ASP A 44 -1.15 5.58 7.51
N LEU A 45 0.01 5.01 7.82
CA LEU A 45 1.02 5.66 8.64
C LEU A 45 1.65 6.87 7.96
N LEU A 46 1.77 6.88 6.64
CA LEU A 46 2.36 8.01 5.93
C LEU A 46 1.45 9.23 5.93
N ARG A 47 0.15 9.01 5.84
CA ARG A 47 -0.84 10.09 5.83
C ARG A 47 -1.40 10.38 7.20
N GLU A 48 -1.18 9.49 8.16
CA GLU A 48 -1.72 9.57 9.52
C GLU A 48 -3.25 9.68 9.52
N ASN A 49 -3.89 8.98 8.62
CA ASN A 49 -5.35 8.94 8.43
C ASN A 49 -5.78 7.57 7.92
N PRO A 50 -7.08 7.24 8.03
CA PRO A 50 -7.56 6.02 7.36
C PRO A 50 -7.31 6.10 5.85
N PHE A 51 -6.84 4.98 5.29
CA PHE A 51 -6.54 4.91 3.86
C PHE A 51 -7.83 4.94 3.05
N ASP A 52 -7.87 5.79 2.01
CA ASP A 52 -9.04 5.94 1.15
C ASP A 52 -9.10 4.90 0.02
N GLY A 53 -8.10 4.04 -0.10
CA GLY A 53 -8.03 3.02 -1.14
C GLY A 53 -7.33 3.47 -2.40
N LYS A 54 -6.89 4.71 -2.49
CA LYS A 54 -6.29 5.26 -3.69
C LYS A 54 -4.86 5.72 -3.44
N ILE A 55 -3.95 5.35 -4.33
CA ILE A 55 -2.56 5.83 -4.31
C ILE A 55 -2.30 6.54 -5.63
N GLU A 56 -1.91 7.80 -5.55
CA GLU A 56 -1.57 8.59 -6.73
C GLU A 56 -0.34 8.03 -7.45
N GLY A 57 -0.15 8.43 -8.70
CA GLY A 57 1.01 7.98 -9.46
C GLY A 57 2.32 8.36 -8.80
N LEU A 58 3.29 7.46 -8.82
CA LEU A 58 4.62 7.64 -8.22
C LEU A 58 4.59 7.95 -6.73
N ASP A 59 3.59 7.44 -6.02
CA ASP A 59 3.42 7.63 -4.59
C ASP A 59 3.39 6.28 -3.88
N ALA A 60 3.32 6.31 -2.56
CA ALA A 60 3.36 5.12 -1.73
C ALA A 60 2.42 5.24 -0.53
N ALA A 61 2.14 4.12 0.11
CA ALA A 61 1.38 4.08 1.37
C ALA A 61 1.98 3.02 2.28
N VAL A 62 1.85 3.22 3.58
CA VAL A 62 2.21 2.23 4.60
C VAL A 62 0.96 1.93 5.42
N ILE A 63 0.40 0.76 5.23
CA ILE A 63 -0.90 0.39 5.78
C ILE A 63 -0.73 -0.58 6.95
N VAL A 64 -1.40 -0.28 8.05
CA VAL A 64 -1.45 -1.17 9.21
C VAL A 64 -2.58 -2.17 9.00
N LEU A 65 -2.21 -3.44 8.89
CA LEU A 65 -3.19 -4.52 8.63
C LEU A 65 -3.80 -5.08 9.90
#